data_4c080276ea84cc60e6ed6c372ffe05f7
#
_entry.id   4c080276ea84cc60e6ed6c372ffe05f7
#
_cell.length_a   1.000
_cell.length_b   1.000
_cell.length_c   1.000
_cell.angle_alpha   90.00
_cell.angle_beta   90.00
_cell.angle_gamma   90.00
#
_symmetry.space_group_name_H-M   'P 1'
#
loop_
_entity.id
_entity.type
_entity.pdbx_description
1 polymer ?
#
loop_
_entity_poly.entity_id
_entity_poly.type
_entity_poly.pdbx_seq_one_letter_code
_entity_poly.pdbx_strand_id
1 'polypeptide(L)'
;MYRNLLNLLTCVLLLPACSGTAPHISIVCEENNVGNSIVKWEIAPLIKGNVKVYASTDPNNIPEDSPVAIANISDQRMTIVTTDPTKRYYYTLVFNDKYRVKIATRNVNIPGIQNFRDMGGYPSYPTKKRVRWGMLYRSAQIDSLECYSRRELKNIGIKTIIDLRS
;
A
#
# COMPACT_ATOMS: atom_id res chain seq x y z
N MET A 1 -35.45 49.43 2.77
CA MET A 1 -34.01 49.12 2.89
C MET A 1 -33.74 47.78 3.61
N TYR A 2 -34.46 47.45 4.68
CA TYR A 2 -34.29 46.18 5.43
C TYR A 2 -34.71 44.89 4.69
N ARG A 3 -35.64 44.97 3.75
CA ARG A 3 -36.17 43.80 3.02
C ARG A 3 -35.12 43.15 2.07
N ASN A 4 -34.24 43.97 1.50
CA ASN A 4 -33.18 43.47 0.61
C ASN A 4 -31.99 42.89 1.39
N LEU A 5 -31.77 43.37 2.64
CA LEU A 5 -30.74 42.82 3.54
C LEU A 5 -31.11 41.46 4.05
N LEU A 6 -32.42 41.20 4.32
CA LEU A 6 -32.93 39.91 4.76
C LEU A 6 -32.82 38.84 3.67
N ASN A 7 -33.05 39.20 2.40
CA ASN A 7 -32.89 38.31 1.26
C ASN A 7 -31.41 37.96 0.97
N LEU A 8 -30.49 38.88 1.27
CA LEU A 8 -29.05 38.62 1.13
C LEU A 8 -28.55 37.67 2.22
N LEU A 9 -29.07 37.77 3.44
CA LEU A 9 -28.70 36.95 4.57
C LEU A 9 -29.21 35.48 4.41
N THR A 10 -30.40 35.29 3.79
CA THR A 10 -30.95 33.94 3.52
C THR A 10 -30.18 33.22 2.41
N CYS A 11 -29.57 33.94 1.46
CA CYS A 11 -28.80 33.31 0.38
C CYS A 11 -27.43 32.75 0.84
N VAL A 12 -26.87 33.30 1.92
CA VAL A 12 -25.56 32.85 2.47
C VAL A 12 -25.70 31.55 3.28
N LEU A 13 -26.89 31.22 3.77
CA LEU A 13 -27.15 30.04 4.60
C LEU A 13 -27.40 28.73 3.77
N LEU A 14 -27.42 28.81 2.45
CA LEU A 14 -27.67 27.68 1.56
C LEU A 14 -26.43 27.18 0.83
N LEU A 15 -25.24 27.44 1.34
CA LEU A 15 -24.06 26.76 0.83
C LEU A 15 -24.09 25.31 1.37
N PRO A 16 -24.37 24.28 0.53
CA PRO A 16 -24.21 22.93 0.95
C PRO A 16 -22.72 22.74 1.26
N ALA A 17 -22.40 22.56 2.53
CA ALA A 17 -21.09 22.07 2.94
C ALA A 17 -20.99 20.65 2.37
N CYS A 18 -20.43 20.53 1.17
CA CYS A 18 -20.11 19.26 0.54
C CYS A 18 -18.92 18.68 1.31
N SER A 19 -19.16 18.20 2.52
CA SER A 19 -18.22 17.38 3.27
C SER A 19 -18.19 15.99 2.60
N GLY A 20 -17.54 15.91 1.46
CA GLY A 20 -17.27 14.65 0.82
C GLY A 20 -16.45 13.79 1.77
N THR A 21 -17.04 12.76 2.35
CA THR A 21 -16.32 11.77 3.13
C THR A 21 -15.22 11.17 2.26
N ALA A 22 -14.00 11.09 2.82
CA ALA A 22 -12.90 10.47 2.11
C ALA A 22 -13.28 9.04 1.71
N PRO A 23 -13.00 8.60 0.48
CA PRO A 23 -13.33 7.26 0.05
C PRO A 23 -12.55 6.22 0.86
N HIS A 24 -13.19 5.13 1.19
CA HIS A 24 -12.53 3.95 1.71
C HIS A 24 -11.86 3.23 0.54
N ILE A 25 -10.55 3.04 0.61
CA ILE A 25 -9.76 2.39 -0.43
C ILE A 25 -9.16 1.11 0.16
N SER A 26 -9.56 -0.03 -0.40
CA SER A 26 -9.01 -1.36 -0.09
C SER A 26 -8.11 -1.81 -1.22
N ILE A 27 -6.89 -2.26 -0.93
CA ILE A 27 -5.90 -2.68 -1.94
C ILE A 27 -5.29 -4.01 -1.56
N VAL A 28 -5.10 -4.86 -2.57
CA VAL A 28 -4.35 -6.11 -2.47
C VAL A 28 -3.25 -6.11 -3.52
N CYS A 29 -2.06 -6.54 -3.14
CA CYS A 29 -0.92 -6.74 -4.04
C CYS A 29 -0.48 -8.20 -3.98
N GLU A 30 -0.46 -8.84 -5.13
CA GLU A 30 -0.08 -10.25 -5.32
C GLU A 30 1.06 -10.31 -6.32
N GLU A 31 1.91 -11.31 -6.22
CA GLU A 31 2.94 -11.62 -7.21
C GLU A 31 2.44 -12.72 -8.14
N ASN A 32 2.66 -12.58 -9.43
CA ASN A 32 2.38 -13.62 -10.40
C ASN A 32 3.60 -14.54 -10.60
N ASN A 33 3.42 -15.62 -11.36
CA ASN A 33 4.45 -16.64 -11.61
C ASN A 33 5.71 -16.13 -12.34
N VAL A 34 5.66 -14.90 -12.88
CA VAL A 34 6.77 -14.26 -13.63
C VAL A 34 7.44 -13.16 -12.80
N GLY A 35 7.07 -13.01 -11.52
CA GLY A 35 7.64 -12.00 -10.62
C GLY A 35 7.04 -10.60 -10.78
N ASN A 36 6.03 -10.40 -11.63
CA ASN A 36 5.33 -9.13 -11.74
C ASN A 36 4.32 -8.97 -10.61
N SER A 37 4.08 -7.74 -10.16
CA SER A 37 3.09 -7.44 -9.15
C SER A 37 1.72 -7.15 -9.77
N ILE A 38 0.68 -7.84 -9.30
CA ILE A 38 -0.71 -7.55 -9.64
C ILE A 38 -1.32 -6.78 -8.48
N VAL A 39 -1.78 -5.57 -8.74
CA VAL A 39 -2.46 -4.74 -7.75
C VAL A 39 -3.93 -4.67 -8.12
N LYS A 40 -4.79 -4.93 -7.12
CA LYS A 40 -6.25 -4.84 -7.22
C LYS A 40 -6.75 -3.84 -6.19
N TRP A 41 -7.78 -3.06 -6.51
CA TRP A 41 -8.36 -2.10 -5.57
C TRP A 41 -9.88 -2.06 -5.66
N GLU A 42 -10.48 -1.72 -4.51
CA GLU A 42 -11.89 -1.40 -4.37
C GLU A 42 -12.02 -0.04 -3.69
N ILE A 43 -12.95 0.78 -4.16
CA ILE A 43 -13.13 2.15 -3.66
C ILE A 43 -14.63 2.38 -3.41
N ALA A 44 -14.96 2.82 -2.21
CA ALA A 44 -16.31 3.16 -1.81
C ALA A 44 -16.36 4.51 -1.06
N PRO A 45 -17.19 5.48 -1.50
CA PRO A 45 -17.96 5.50 -2.74
C PRO A 45 -17.04 5.53 -3.97
N LEU A 46 -17.54 5.05 -5.11
CA LEU A 46 -16.81 5.03 -6.36
C LEU A 46 -16.44 6.45 -6.80
N ILE A 47 -15.16 6.67 -7.09
CA ILE A 47 -14.65 7.92 -7.65
C ILE A 47 -14.14 7.67 -9.08
N LYS A 48 -14.25 8.66 -9.94
CA LYS A 48 -13.69 8.64 -11.29
C LYS A 48 -12.27 9.22 -11.26
N GLY A 49 -11.47 8.88 -12.29
CA GLY A 49 -10.14 9.42 -12.47
C GLY A 49 -9.08 8.34 -12.65
N ASN A 50 -7.85 8.65 -12.31
CA ASN A 50 -6.71 7.76 -12.49
C ASN A 50 -6.00 7.43 -11.17
N VAL A 51 -5.24 6.35 -11.20
CA VAL A 51 -4.30 5.95 -10.18
C VAL A 51 -2.90 5.92 -10.78
N LYS A 52 -1.96 6.61 -10.14
CA LYS A 52 -0.53 6.59 -10.45
C LYS A 52 0.17 5.66 -9.45
N VAL A 53 1.09 4.84 -9.93
CA VAL A 53 1.86 3.93 -9.10
C VAL A 53 3.33 4.31 -9.12
N TYR A 54 3.91 4.45 -7.95
CA TYR A 54 5.32 4.70 -7.75
C TYR A 54 5.94 3.49 -7.05
N ALA A 55 7.19 3.17 -7.36
CA ALA A 55 7.89 1.99 -6.86
C ALA A 55 9.26 2.34 -6.29
N SER A 56 9.65 1.64 -5.22
CA SER A 56 10.99 1.69 -4.65
C SER A 56 11.34 0.37 -3.99
N THR A 57 12.61 0.07 -3.85
CA THR A 57 13.10 -1.05 -3.04
C THR A 57 13.23 -0.66 -1.56
N ASP A 58 13.16 0.64 -1.23
CA ASP A 58 13.12 1.14 0.15
C ASP A 58 11.68 1.45 0.57
N PRO A 59 11.12 0.73 1.57
CA PRO A 59 9.76 0.97 2.05
C PRO A 59 9.57 2.34 2.71
N ASN A 60 10.65 2.98 3.16
CA ASN A 60 10.58 4.27 3.84
C ASN A 60 10.67 5.45 2.87
N ASN A 61 11.28 5.23 1.69
CA ASN A 61 11.48 6.25 0.67
C ASN A 61 11.00 5.74 -0.70
N ILE A 62 9.81 6.18 -1.11
CA ILE A 62 9.23 5.90 -2.43
C ILE A 62 9.03 7.25 -3.12
N PRO A 63 9.96 7.68 -4.00
CA PRO A 63 9.86 8.94 -4.72
C PRO A 63 8.63 8.97 -5.63
N GLU A 64 7.93 10.10 -5.65
CA GLU A 64 6.73 10.30 -6.51
C GLU A 64 7.07 11.16 -7.76
N ASP A 65 8.31 11.09 -8.24
CA ASP A 65 8.77 11.90 -9.39
C ASP A 65 8.29 11.35 -10.73
N SER A 66 8.32 10.02 -10.88
CA SER A 66 7.91 9.33 -12.11
C SER A 66 7.12 8.08 -11.79
N PRO A 67 5.86 7.99 -12.21
CA PRO A 67 5.05 6.80 -12.00
C PRO A 67 5.55 5.64 -12.88
N VAL A 68 5.68 4.46 -12.31
CA VAL A 68 6.02 3.22 -13.05
C VAL A 68 4.83 2.68 -13.83
N ALA A 69 3.61 3.08 -13.45
CA ALA A 69 2.38 2.70 -14.13
C ALA A 69 1.25 3.69 -13.83
N ILE A 70 0.30 3.82 -14.77
CA ILE A 70 -0.91 4.61 -14.62
C ILE A 70 -2.08 3.78 -15.15
N ALA A 71 -3.23 3.80 -14.44
CA ALA A 71 -4.46 3.15 -14.86
C ALA A 71 -5.67 4.00 -14.52
N ASN A 72 -6.85 3.69 -15.10
CA ASN A 72 -8.10 4.28 -14.61
C ASN A 72 -8.53 3.61 -13.31
N ILE A 73 -9.13 4.40 -12.43
CA ILE A 73 -9.67 3.87 -11.16
C ILE A 73 -10.74 2.79 -11.42
N SER A 74 -11.51 2.95 -12.50
CA SER A 74 -12.55 1.99 -12.93
C SER A 74 -12.02 0.62 -13.33
N ASP A 75 -10.73 0.50 -13.66
CA ASP A 75 -10.14 -0.77 -14.10
C ASP A 75 -9.98 -1.76 -12.95
N GLN A 76 -9.98 -1.27 -11.71
CA GLN A 76 -9.92 -2.00 -10.44
C GLN A 76 -8.73 -2.94 -10.30
N ARG A 77 -7.85 -2.99 -11.29
CA ARG A 77 -6.63 -3.81 -11.30
C ARG A 77 -5.61 -3.29 -12.27
N MET A 78 -4.35 -3.59 -12.00
CA MET A 78 -3.26 -3.42 -12.94
C MET A 78 -2.13 -4.42 -12.68
N THR A 79 -1.32 -4.66 -13.70
CA THR A 79 -0.07 -5.41 -13.57
C THR A 79 1.08 -4.44 -13.65
N ILE A 80 1.97 -4.50 -12.66
CA ILE A 80 3.20 -3.72 -12.61
C ILE A 80 4.35 -4.65 -12.99
N VAL A 81 5.00 -4.34 -14.10
CA VAL A 81 6.20 -5.06 -14.53
C VAL A 81 7.39 -4.51 -13.75
N THR A 82 8.08 -5.37 -13.00
CA THR A 82 9.26 -4.99 -12.24
C THR A 82 10.50 -5.04 -13.12
N THR A 83 11.39 -4.07 -12.98
CA THR A 83 12.64 -4.00 -13.75
C THR A 83 13.65 -5.06 -13.32
N ASP A 84 13.60 -5.50 -12.06
CA ASP A 84 14.48 -6.51 -11.49
C ASP A 84 13.65 -7.45 -10.61
N PRO A 85 13.28 -8.65 -11.10
CA PRO A 85 12.44 -9.59 -10.37
C PRO A 85 13.16 -10.21 -9.14
N THR A 86 14.46 -10.00 -8.99
CA THR A 86 15.21 -10.48 -7.81
C THR A 86 15.07 -9.55 -6.61
N LYS A 87 14.56 -8.32 -6.81
CA LYS A 87 14.37 -7.33 -5.77
C LYS A 87 12.93 -7.26 -5.31
N ARG A 88 12.76 -7.02 -4.03
CA ARG A 88 11.46 -6.72 -3.47
C ARG A 88 11.11 -5.25 -3.69
N TYR A 89 9.89 -5.00 -4.17
CA TYR A 89 9.38 -3.66 -4.39
C TYR A 89 8.26 -3.32 -3.41
N TYR A 90 8.21 -2.03 -3.08
CA TYR A 90 7.15 -1.38 -2.32
C TYR A 90 6.53 -0.31 -3.22
N TYR A 91 5.22 -0.18 -3.17
CA TYR A 91 4.48 0.71 -4.05
C TYR A 91 3.73 1.77 -3.27
N THR A 92 3.67 2.99 -3.80
CA THR A 92 2.70 4.01 -3.41
C THR A 92 1.71 4.17 -4.55
N LEU A 93 0.44 3.90 -4.28
CA LEU A 93 -0.66 4.19 -5.19
C LEU A 93 -1.24 5.56 -4.82
N VAL A 94 -1.34 6.43 -5.81
CA VAL A 94 -1.88 7.78 -5.66
C VAL A 94 -3.11 7.91 -6.54
N PHE A 95 -4.29 7.97 -5.90
CA PHE A 95 -5.58 8.11 -6.56
C PHE A 95 -5.93 9.59 -6.67
N ASN A 96 -6.14 10.07 -7.91
CA ASN A 96 -6.49 11.46 -8.25
C ASN A 96 -5.54 12.50 -7.61
N ASP A 97 -4.25 12.20 -7.51
CA ASP A 97 -3.22 13.03 -6.86
C ASP A 97 -3.54 13.40 -5.38
N LYS A 98 -4.54 12.77 -4.79
CA LYS A 98 -5.07 13.11 -3.47
C LYS A 98 -4.91 11.99 -2.43
N TYR A 99 -5.32 10.77 -2.76
CA TYR A 99 -5.34 9.67 -1.79
C TYR A 99 -4.15 8.74 -2.02
N ARG A 100 -3.34 8.53 -0.99
CA ARG A 100 -2.12 7.73 -1.04
C ARG A 100 -2.24 6.48 -0.19
N VAL A 101 -1.91 5.33 -0.78
CA VAL A 101 -1.87 4.04 -0.07
C VAL A 101 -0.57 3.33 -0.40
N LYS A 102 0.17 2.95 0.64
CA LYS A 102 1.37 2.12 0.49
C LYS A 102 1.00 0.64 0.54
N ILE A 103 1.56 -0.14 -0.38
CA ILE A 103 1.33 -1.59 -0.49
C ILE A 103 2.60 -2.30 -0.96
N ALA A 104 2.71 -3.57 -0.64
CA ALA A 104 3.70 -4.50 -1.19
C ALA A 104 3.10 -5.92 -1.22
N THR A 105 3.77 -6.85 -1.88
CA THR A 105 3.44 -8.27 -1.74
C THR A 105 3.67 -8.73 -0.31
N ARG A 106 2.74 -9.50 0.26
CA ARG A 106 2.91 -10.03 1.62
C ARG A 106 3.89 -11.17 1.68
N ASN A 107 3.78 -12.09 0.72
CA ASN A 107 4.69 -13.22 0.66
C ASN A 107 6.09 -12.73 0.26
N VAL A 108 7.09 -13.21 0.99
CA VAL A 108 8.49 -13.02 0.66
C VAL A 108 9.07 -14.41 0.47
N ASN A 109 9.50 -14.70 -0.74
CA ASN A 109 10.00 -16.02 -1.08
C ASN A 109 11.48 -16.13 -0.71
N ILE A 110 11.78 -16.82 0.40
CA ILE A 110 13.14 -17.17 0.81
C ILE A 110 13.23 -18.68 0.89
N PRO A 111 14.11 -19.33 0.13
CA PRO A 111 14.27 -20.77 0.16
C PRO A 111 14.52 -21.31 1.59
N GLY A 112 13.85 -22.40 1.94
CA GLY A 112 13.96 -23.00 3.29
C GLY A 112 13.15 -22.30 4.38
N ILE A 113 12.45 -21.21 4.09
CA ILE A 113 11.56 -20.54 5.04
C ILE A 113 10.13 -20.59 4.51
N GLN A 114 9.29 -21.41 5.11
CA GLN A 114 7.90 -21.52 4.72
C GLN A 114 7.07 -20.40 5.34
N ASN A 115 6.04 -19.95 4.61
CA ASN A 115 5.04 -18.98 5.07
C ASN A 115 5.65 -17.66 5.58
N PHE A 116 6.78 -17.23 4.99
CA PHE A 116 7.43 -15.99 5.37
C PHE A 116 6.69 -14.79 4.79
N ARG A 117 6.14 -13.96 5.67
CA ARG A 117 5.22 -12.87 5.30
C ARG A 117 5.53 -11.59 6.03
N ASP A 118 5.50 -10.48 5.29
CA ASP A 118 5.54 -9.13 5.86
C ASP A 118 4.19 -8.78 6.51
N MET A 119 4.26 -8.28 7.73
CA MET A 119 3.11 -7.82 8.51
C MET A 119 2.78 -6.34 8.27
N GLY A 120 3.42 -5.69 7.29
CA GLY A 120 3.17 -4.32 6.93
C GLY A 120 1.72 -4.05 6.49
N GLY A 121 1.27 -2.81 6.65
CA GLY A 121 -0.04 -2.35 6.22
C GLY A 121 -1.22 -2.74 7.13
N TYR A 122 -1.05 -3.65 8.09
CA TYR A 122 -2.11 -3.96 9.04
C TYR A 122 -2.44 -2.76 9.93
N PRO A 123 -3.73 -2.45 10.13
CA PRO A 123 -4.14 -1.36 10.99
C PRO A 123 -3.90 -1.70 12.46
N SER A 124 -3.46 -0.71 13.22
CA SER A 124 -3.43 -0.75 14.69
C SER A 124 -4.61 0.07 15.22
N TYR A 125 -5.63 -0.61 15.72
CA TYR A 125 -6.86 0.03 16.15
C TYR A 125 -6.69 1.07 17.27
N PRO A 126 -5.87 0.84 18.31
CA PRO A 126 -5.70 1.85 19.36
C PRO A 126 -5.07 3.15 18.86
N THR A 127 -4.16 3.07 17.88
CA THR A 127 -3.35 4.22 17.46
C THR A 127 -3.81 4.82 16.14
N LYS A 128 -4.75 4.20 15.41
CA LYS A 128 -5.14 4.53 14.02
C LYS A 128 -3.95 4.54 13.04
N LYS A 129 -2.82 3.96 13.41
CA LYS A 129 -1.63 3.82 12.59
C LYS A 129 -1.63 2.47 11.87
N ARG A 130 -0.69 2.27 10.98
CA ARG A 130 -0.44 0.98 10.32
C ARG A 130 0.95 0.48 10.63
N VAL A 131 1.12 -0.85 10.68
CA VAL A 131 2.43 -1.47 10.76
C VAL A 131 3.24 -1.05 9.54
N ARG A 132 4.48 -0.63 9.73
CA ARG A 132 5.36 -0.27 8.62
C ARG A 132 5.75 -1.50 7.82
N TRP A 133 5.75 -1.36 6.51
CA TRP A 133 6.26 -2.39 5.61
C TRP A 133 7.77 -2.59 5.82
N GLY A 134 8.23 -3.84 5.63
CA GLY A 134 9.64 -4.16 5.71
C GLY A 134 10.22 -4.21 7.14
N MET A 135 9.41 -4.16 8.18
CA MET A 135 9.89 -4.07 9.57
C MET A 135 9.57 -5.29 10.41
N LEU A 136 8.40 -5.89 10.23
CA LEU A 136 7.93 -7.02 11.01
C LEU A 136 7.49 -8.13 10.08
N TYR A 137 8.02 -9.32 10.30
CA TYR A 137 7.72 -10.51 9.52
C TYR A 137 7.27 -11.64 10.41
N ARG A 138 6.53 -12.58 9.86
CA ARG A 138 6.22 -13.86 10.48
C ARG A 138 6.61 -15.00 9.52
N SER A 139 6.96 -16.15 10.07
CA SER A 139 7.24 -17.36 9.28
C SER A 139 6.72 -18.61 9.99
N ALA A 140 6.74 -19.73 9.29
CA ALA A 140 6.76 -21.03 9.94
C ALA A 140 8.10 -21.24 10.66
N GLN A 141 8.26 -22.39 11.29
CA GLN A 141 9.49 -22.82 11.97
C GLN A 141 10.71 -22.69 11.04
N ILE A 142 11.80 -22.18 11.59
CA ILE A 142 13.09 -22.11 10.92
C ILE A 142 14.04 -23.05 11.68
N ASP A 143 14.34 -24.21 11.08
CA ASP A 143 15.23 -25.19 11.71
C ASP A 143 16.68 -25.02 11.27
N SER A 144 16.91 -24.99 9.96
CA SER A 144 18.23 -24.77 9.39
C SER A 144 18.13 -23.88 8.16
N LEU A 145 19.09 -23.00 7.99
CA LEU A 145 19.15 -22.09 6.84
C LEU A 145 20.46 -22.29 6.10
N GLU A 146 20.36 -22.46 4.79
CA GLU A 146 21.49 -22.38 3.90
C GLU A 146 22.12 -20.98 3.88
N CYS A 147 23.38 -20.91 3.46
CA CYS A 147 24.09 -19.63 3.39
C CYS A 147 23.39 -18.60 2.52
N TYR A 148 22.77 -19.03 1.43
CA TYR A 148 21.98 -18.19 0.54
C TYR A 148 20.79 -17.55 1.29
N SER A 149 19.99 -18.36 1.96
CA SER A 149 18.79 -17.89 2.69
C SER A 149 19.13 -16.93 3.84
N ARG A 150 20.26 -17.17 4.53
CA ARG A 150 20.78 -16.24 5.55
C ARG A 150 21.15 -14.88 4.94
N ARG A 151 21.75 -14.90 3.74
CA ARG A 151 22.08 -13.66 3.02
C ARG A 151 20.84 -12.90 2.62
N GLU A 152 19.82 -13.60 2.11
CA GLU A 152 18.54 -12.96 1.75
C GLU A 152 17.85 -12.34 2.95
N LEU A 153 17.83 -13.01 4.13
CA LEU A 153 17.31 -12.40 5.37
C LEU A 153 18.06 -11.11 5.75
N LYS A 154 19.39 -11.09 5.58
CA LYS A 154 20.19 -9.87 5.81
C LYS A 154 19.86 -8.78 4.80
N ASN A 155 19.71 -9.13 3.53
CA ASN A 155 19.40 -8.18 2.44
C ASN A 155 18.07 -7.46 2.67
N ILE A 156 17.05 -8.15 3.20
CA ILE A 156 15.78 -7.52 3.58
C ILE A 156 15.79 -6.85 4.96
N GLY A 157 16.96 -6.82 5.62
CA GLY A 157 17.18 -6.07 6.84
C GLY A 157 16.76 -6.75 8.14
N ILE A 158 16.58 -8.09 8.15
CA ILE A 158 16.27 -8.84 9.39
C ILE A 158 17.47 -8.78 10.34
N LYS A 159 17.23 -8.26 11.55
CA LYS A 159 18.24 -8.13 12.61
C LYS A 159 17.98 -9.07 13.78
N THR A 160 16.73 -9.43 14.02
CA THR A 160 16.31 -10.21 15.19
C THR A 160 15.30 -11.27 14.77
N ILE A 161 15.47 -12.47 15.26
CA ILE A 161 14.52 -13.58 15.13
C ILE A 161 14.03 -13.93 16.54
N ILE A 162 12.71 -14.00 16.72
CA ILE A 162 12.06 -14.39 17.96
C ILE A 162 11.42 -15.75 17.73
N ASP A 163 11.87 -16.76 18.47
CA ASP A 163 11.24 -18.08 18.50
C ASP A 163 10.20 -18.10 19.62
N LEU A 164 8.96 -18.39 19.26
CA LEU A 164 7.83 -18.45 20.19
C LEU A 164 7.48 -19.89 20.63
N ARG A 165 8.31 -20.87 20.26
CA ARG A 165 8.11 -22.25 20.67
C ARG A 165 8.56 -22.45 22.12
N SER A 166 7.79 -23.24 22.86
CA SER A 166 8.12 -23.72 24.21
C SER A 166 8.80 -25.08 24.16
#